data_3199c91e9dfaad9ae3a83e0a6c17d7d2
#
_entry.id   3199c91e9dfaad9ae3a83e0a6c17d7d2
#
_cell.length_a   1.000
_cell.length_b   1.000
_cell.length_c   1.000
_cell.angle_alpha   90.00
_cell.angle_beta   90.00
_cell.angle_gamma   90.00
#
_symmetry.space_group_name_H-M   'P 1'
#
loop_
_entity.id
_entity.type
_entity.pdbx_description
1 polymer ?
#
loop_
_entity_poly.entity_id
_entity_poly.type
_entity_poly.pdbx_seq_one_letter_code
_entity_poly.pdbx_strand_id
1 'polypeptide(L)'
;MTTLNLGYLATFRLVIQRGSFSAAADVLGLSQPAVSLQIRQLEQFLQTRLVERTGRGIKATAAGETLLAHGERIQQVVDDAIRAVNAFSHDVSGTITLGTGATACIHLLLPLLEQLRRDYPLLSVGVTTGNTLDIVRAIEENRLDMGLVTLPVSGRALDVMPVMDEEFVFIASREQQDAFRELTPEALHAQPLIAFETGSGTRALIDGWFAAHGVAMAPVMQLGSIEAIKRMVRAGLGYSIVPRMAVEQDADREGLCVMSLTPMLQRQLAVVMRQDKILSKGIAALIRLVQHPSGG
;
A
#
# COMPACT_ATOMS: atom_id res chain seq x y z
N MET A 1 39.48 -9.35 -9.54
CA MET A 1 38.37 -9.55 -8.59
C MET A 1 37.13 -9.91 -9.38
N THR A 2 36.61 -11.11 -9.21
CA THR A 2 35.35 -11.52 -9.87
C THR A 2 34.19 -10.94 -9.04
N THR A 3 33.43 -10.01 -9.61
CA THR A 3 32.32 -9.34 -8.92
C THR A 3 31.00 -9.95 -9.40
N LEU A 4 29.99 -9.99 -8.52
CA LEU A 4 28.63 -10.40 -8.88
C LEU A 4 28.08 -9.47 -9.97
N ASN A 5 27.66 -10.05 -11.10
CA ASN A 5 27.06 -9.29 -12.17
C ASN A 5 25.57 -9.06 -11.91
N LEU A 6 25.19 -7.78 -11.70
CA LEU A 6 23.80 -7.41 -11.40
C LEU A 6 22.86 -7.67 -12.58
N GLY A 7 23.34 -7.61 -13.82
CA GLY A 7 22.56 -7.98 -14.99
C GLY A 7 22.19 -9.47 -14.99
N TYR A 8 23.11 -10.34 -14.58
CA TYR A 8 22.83 -11.77 -14.48
C TYR A 8 21.86 -12.09 -13.34
N LEU A 9 21.93 -11.33 -12.23
CA LEU A 9 20.98 -11.42 -11.14
C LEU A 9 19.55 -11.03 -11.58
N ALA A 10 19.43 -9.96 -12.37
CA ALA A 10 18.14 -9.54 -12.95
C ALA A 10 17.59 -10.60 -13.92
N THR A 11 18.46 -11.17 -14.76
CA THR A 11 18.10 -12.28 -15.66
C THR A 11 17.61 -13.52 -14.89
N PHE A 12 18.30 -13.87 -13.80
CA PHE A 12 17.91 -15.01 -12.97
C PHE A 12 16.51 -14.79 -12.37
N ARG A 13 16.25 -13.62 -11.78
CA ARG A 13 14.93 -13.26 -11.25
C ARG A 13 13.84 -13.42 -12.32
N LEU A 14 14.08 -12.92 -13.53
CA LEU A 14 13.10 -12.98 -14.62
C LEU A 14 12.84 -14.42 -15.08
N VAL A 15 13.89 -15.27 -15.15
CA VAL A 15 13.75 -16.70 -15.50
C VAL A 15 12.84 -17.40 -14.50
N ILE A 16 13.00 -17.16 -13.21
CA ILE A 16 12.14 -17.76 -12.17
C ILE A 16 10.71 -17.22 -12.23
N GLN A 17 10.53 -15.91 -12.38
CA GLN A 17 9.20 -15.30 -12.51
C GLN A 17 8.42 -15.82 -13.71
N ARG A 18 9.09 -16.07 -14.84
CA ARG A 18 8.47 -16.58 -16.08
C ARG A 18 8.40 -18.10 -16.13
N GLY A 19 9.13 -18.80 -15.27
CA GLY A 19 9.22 -20.26 -15.27
C GLY A 19 9.85 -20.85 -16.55
N SER A 20 10.49 -20.02 -17.40
CA SER A 20 10.98 -20.39 -18.71
C SER A 20 12.15 -19.51 -19.18
N PHE A 21 13.20 -20.13 -19.69
CA PHE A 21 14.32 -19.41 -20.30
C PHE A 21 13.92 -18.66 -21.57
N SER A 22 13.05 -19.27 -22.40
CA SER A 22 12.58 -18.62 -23.64
C SER A 22 11.71 -17.40 -23.33
N ALA A 23 10.75 -17.52 -22.41
CA ALA A 23 9.90 -16.39 -22.04
C ALA A 23 10.69 -15.24 -21.36
N ALA A 24 11.77 -15.55 -20.63
CA ALA A 24 12.66 -14.54 -20.10
C ALA A 24 13.50 -13.87 -21.21
N ALA A 25 13.95 -14.66 -22.18
CA ALA A 25 14.70 -14.16 -23.34
C ALA A 25 13.88 -13.17 -24.18
N ASP A 26 12.60 -13.47 -24.42
CA ASP A 26 11.68 -12.60 -25.16
C ASP A 26 11.52 -11.24 -24.46
N VAL A 27 11.40 -11.22 -23.14
CA VAL A 27 11.28 -9.99 -22.36
C VAL A 27 12.58 -9.17 -22.36
N LEU A 28 13.73 -9.85 -22.32
CA LEU A 28 15.04 -9.20 -22.29
C LEU A 28 15.54 -8.76 -23.67
N GLY A 29 14.87 -9.14 -24.76
CA GLY A 29 15.33 -8.93 -26.12
C GLY A 29 16.62 -9.71 -26.43
N LEU A 30 16.82 -10.86 -25.76
CA LEU A 30 17.99 -11.72 -25.90
C LEU A 30 17.62 -13.07 -26.54
N SER A 31 18.64 -13.79 -27.01
CA SER A 31 18.43 -15.19 -27.39
C SER A 31 18.36 -16.11 -26.14
N GLN A 32 17.60 -17.19 -26.23
CA GLN A 32 17.53 -18.17 -25.14
C GLN A 32 18.91 -18.76 -24.75
N PRO A 33 19.84 -19.05 -25.71
CA PRO A 33 21.21 -19.45 -25.36
C PRO A 33 21.97 -18.40 -24.54
N ALA A 34 21.77 -17.11 -24.84
CA ALA A 34 22.41 -16.02 -24.09
C ALA A 34 21.90 -15.96 -22.65
N VAL A 35 20.59 -16.04 -22.44
CA VAL A 35 19.99 -16.13 -21.09
C VAL A 35 20.51 -17.36 -20.33
N SER A 36 20.58 -18.53 -20.99
CA SER A 36 21.11 -19.75 -20.40
C SER A 36 22.60 -19.64 -20.02
N LEU A 37 23.38 -18.89 -20.82
CA LEU A 37 24.78 -18.64 -20.53
C LEU A 37 24.93 -17.72 -19.30
N GLN A 38 24.14 -16.66 -19.20
CA GLN A 38 24.16 -15.75 -18.05
C GLN A 38 23.85 -16.47 -16.74
N ILE A 39 22.85 -17.36 -16.74
CA ILE A 39 22.52 -18.18 -15.55
C ILE A 39 23.68 -19.12 -15.21
N ARG A 40 24.28 -19.80 -16.19
CA ARG A 40 25.44 -20.65 -15.96
C ARG A 40 26.62 -19.89 -15.37
N GLN A 41 26.91 -18.70 -15.87
CA GLN A 41 27.99 -17.86 -15.35
C GLN A 41 27.71 -17.40 -13.92
N LEU A 42 26.45 -17.11 -13.58
CA LEU A 42 26.05 -16.80 -12.21
C LEU A 42 26.22 -18.00 -11.26
N GLU A 43 25.78 -19.20 -11.70
CA GLU A 43 25.96 -20.46 -10.97
C GLU A 43 27.44 -20.81 -10.79
N GLN A 44 28.27 -20.60 -11.81
CA GLN A 44 29.73 -20.79 -11.71
C GLN A 44 30.38 -19.83 -10.73
N PHE A 45 29.98 -18.55 -10.75
CA PHE A 45 30.46 -17.55 -9.80
C PHE A 45 30.14 -17.93 -8.36
N LEU A 46 28.90 -18.40 -8.11
CA LEU A 46 28.40 -18.78 -6.77
C LEU A 46 28.73 -20.24 -6.41
N GLN A 47 29.34 -21.00 -7.32
CA GLN A 47 29.69 -22.41 -7.15
C GLN A 47 28.51 -23.29 -6.71
N THR A 48 27.27 -22.93 -7.11
CA THR A 48 26.06 -23.68 -6.74
C THR A 48 25.00 -23.55 -7.84
N ARG A 49 24.10 -24.52 -7.89
CA ARG A 49 22.94 -24.48 -8.78
C ARG A 49 21.87 -23.58 -8.21
N LEU A 50 21.35 -22.69 -9.03
CA LEU A 50 20.30 -21.73 -8.68
C LEU A 50 18.94 -22.09 -9.26
N VAL A 51 18.93 -22.86 -10.36
CA VAL A 51 17.73 -23.27 -11.05
C VAL A 51 17.62 -24.79 -11.16
N GLU A 52 16.41 -25.29 -11.07
CA GLU A 52 16.07 -26.69 -11.36
C GLU A 52 14.94 -26.78 -12.38
N ARG A 53 14.96 -27.86 -13.18
CA ARG A 53 13.91 -28.17 -14.14
C ARG A 53 12.90 -29.09 -13.48
N THR A 54 11.65 -28.71 -13.51
CA THR A 54 10.52 -29.52 -13.05
C THR A 54 9.62 -29.85 -14.25
N GLY A 55 8.74 -30.84 -14.11
CA GLY A 55 7.75 -31.15 -15.17
C GLY A 55 6.81 -29.98 -15.52
N ARG A 56 6.83 -28.89 -14.71
CA ARG A 56 5.99 -27.69 -14.90
C ARG A 56 6.81 -26.43 -15.26
N GLY A 57 8.09 -26.57 -15.58
CA GLY A 57 8.95 -25.44 -15.96
C GLY A 57 10.22 -25.30 -15.09
N ILE A 58 10.74 -24.10 -15.00
CA ILE A 58 11.94 -23.75 -14.24
C ILE A 58 11.54 -23.20 -12.86
N LYS A 59 12.20 -23.70 -11.82
CA LYS A 59 12.04 -23.21 -10.43
C LYS A 59 13.41 -22.87 -9.83
N ALA A 60 13.39 -22.08 -8.79
CA ALA A 60 14.59 -21.82 -7.99
C ALA A 60 14.89 -23.04 -7.09
N THR A 61 16.17 -23.34 -6.89
CA THR A 61 16.65 -24.22 -5.81
C THR A 61 16.60 -23.48 -4.47
N ALA A 62 16.86 -24.15 -3.35
CA ALA A 62 16.98 -23.47 -2.04
C ALA A 62 18.03 -22.35 -2.05
N ALA A 63 19.16 -22.55 -2.74
CA ALA A 63 20.17 -21.51 -2.94
C ALA A 63 19.64 -20.38 -3.85
N GLY A 64 18.85 -20.75 -4.87
CA GLY A 64 18.17 -19.79 -5.74
C GLY A 64 17.17 -18.91 -4.99
N GLU A 65 16.33 -19.46 -4.13
CA GLU A 65 15.39 -18.70 -3.28
C GLU A 65 16.15 -17.73 -2.34
N THR A 66 17.24 -18.20 -1.73
CA THR A 66 18.10 -17.33 -0.92
C THR A 66 18.66 -16.17 -1.74
N LEU A 67 19.14 -16.44 -2.96
CA LEU A 67 19.65 -15.41 -3.86
C LEU A 67 18.55 -14.44 -4.32
N LEU A 68 17.33 -14.89 -4.57
CA LEU A 68 16.20 -14.02 -4.91
C LEU A 68 15.92 -13.03 -3.79
N ALA A 69 15.81 -13.49 -2.53
CA ALA A 69 15.56 -12.64 -1.38
C ALA A 69 16.66 -11.57 -1.18
N HIS A 70 17.93 -11.96 -1.36
CA HIS A 70 19.05 -11.00 -1.31
C HIS A 70 19.12 -10.12 -2.56
N GLY A 71 18.76 -10.65 -3.72
CA GLY A 71 18.76 -9.93 -5.00
C GLY A 71 17.80 -8.73 -5.01
N GLU A 72 16.64 -8.86 -4.40
CA GLU A 72 15.70 -7.76 -4.21
C GLU A 72 16.34 -6.62 -3.38
N ARG A 73 17.01 -6.94 -2.28
CA ARG A 73 17.69 -5.95 -1.44
C ARG A 73 18.86 -5.28 -2.17
N ILE A 74 19.63 -6.03 -2.96
CA ILE A 74 20.73 -5.47 -3.78
C ILE A 74 20.16 -4.49 -4.79
N GLN A 75 19.09 -4.86 -5.51
CA GLN A 75 18.45 -3.98 -6.48
C GLN A 75 17.98 -2.68 -5.83
N GLN A 76 17.39 -2.75 -4.65
CA GLN A 76 16.95 -1.58 -3.90
C GLN A 76 18.10 -0.63 -3.57
N VAL A 77 19.25 -1.17 -3.12
CA VAL A 77 20.45 -0.36 -2.84
C VAL A 77 20.99 0.30 -4.10
N VAL A 78 20.95 -0.39 -5.24
CA VAL A 78 21.35 0.19 -6.56
C VAL A 78 20.39 1.31 -6.94
N ASP A 79 19.09 1.11 -6.81
CA ASP A 79 18.08 2.11 -7.11
C ASP A 79 18.21 3.33 -6.18
N ASP A 80 18.51 3.11 -4.89
CA ASP A 80 18.81 4.19 -3.93
C ASP A 80 20.04 5.00 -4.34
N ALA A 81 21.11 4.32 -4.77
CA ALA A 81 22.32 5.00 -5.24
C ALA A 81 22.03 5.85 -6.48
N ILE A 82 21.26 5.33 -7.44
CA ILE A 82 20.84 6.08 -8.64
C ILE A 82 19.98 7.28 -8.22
N ARG A 83 19.02 7.11 -7.30
CA ARG A 83 18.20 8.20 -6.78
C ARG A 83 19.04 9.28 -6.09
N ALA A 84 20.02 8.86 -5.28
CA ALA A 84 20.93 9.79 -4.59
C ALA A 84 21.72 10.64 -5.58
N VAL A 85 22.23 10.04 -6.67
CA VAL A 85 22.96 10.77 -7.73
C VAL A 85 22.00 11.70 -8.50
N ASN A 86 20.80 11.23 -8.83
CA ASN A 86 19.80 12.04 -9.53
C ASN A 86 19.28 13.22 -8.70
N ALA A 87 19.41 13.19 -7.37
CA ALA A 87 19.09 14.34 -6.52
C ALA A 87 19.93 15.59 -6.83
N PHE A 88 21.09 15.43 -7.45
CA PHE A 88 21.93 16.54 -7.92
C PHE A 88 21.53 17.08 -9.31
N SER A 89 20.64 16.40 -10.05
CA SER A 89 20.10 16.91 -11.31
C SER A 89 19.13 18.07 -11.08
N HIS A 90 18.95 18.95 -12.07
CA HIS A 90 17.98 20.06 -11.96
C HIS A 90 16.53 19.57 -12.04
N ASP A 91 16.26 18.47 -12.72
CA ASP A 91 14.92 17.96 -12.94
C ASP A 91 14.49 17.01 -11.83
N VAL A 92 13.22 17.11 -11.44
CA VAL A 92 12.57 16.15 -10.54
C VAL A 92 12.13 14.95 -11.36
N SER A 93 12.91 13.88 -11.29
CA SER A 93 12.71 12.66 -12.08
C SER A 93 12.97 11.40 -11.26
N GLY A 94 12.68 10.25 -11.82
CA GLY A 94 12.90 8.94 -11.19
C GLY A 94 11.60 8.28 -10.73
N THR A 95 11.72 7.30 -9.86
CA THR A 95 10.57 6.52 -9.35
C THR A 95 10.48 6.64 -7.84
N ILE A 96 9.26 6.82 -7.33
CA ILE A 96 8.90 6.71 -5.91
C ILE A 96 7.99 5.51 -5.75
N THR A 97 8.22 4.70 -4.71
CA THR A 97 7.32 3.61 -4.32
C THR A 97 6.63 3.97 -3.01
N LEU A 98 5.30 3.99 -3.05
CA LEU A 98 4.43 4.41 -1.93
C LEU A 98 3.49 3.28 -1.52
N GLY A 99 3.39 3.02 -0.22
CA GLY A 99 2.38 2.14 0.36
C GLY A 99 1.27 2.91 1.06
N THR A 100 -0.01 2.49 0.92
CA THR A 100 -1.12 3.12 1.64
C THR A 100 -2.32 2.19 1.77
N GLY A 101 -3.28 2.54 2.64
CA GLY A 101 -4.58 1.87 2.68
C GLY A 101 -5.45 2.21 1.46
N ALA A 102 -6.32 1.30 1.04
CA ALA A 102 -7.15 1.48 -0.16
C ALA A 102 -8.01 2.75 -0.12
N THR A 103 -8.60 3.09 1.02
CA THR A 103 -9.43 4.29 1.17
C THR A 103 -8.60 5.57 1.00
N ALA A 104 -7.46 5.67 1.67
CA ALA A 104 -6.57 6.82 1.54
C ALA A 104 -5.97 6.93 0.12
N CYS A 105 -5.76 5.79 -0.56
CA CYS A 105 -5.33 5.78 -1.96
C CYS A 105 -6.33 6.49 -2.87
N ILE A 106 -7.63 6.17 -2.74
CA ILE A 106 -8.68 6.69 -3.61
C ILE A 106 -9.04 8.13 -3.26
N HIS A 107 -9.25 8.42 -1.99
CA HIS A 107 -9.88 9.68 -1.58
C HIS A 107 -8.89 10.79 -1.19
N LEU A 108 -7.67 10.42 -0.79
CA LEU A 108 -6.63 11.40 -0.41
C LEU A 108 -5.50 11.46 -1.44
N LEU A 109 -4.98 10.30 -1.83
CA LEU A 109 -3.75 10.27 -2.62
C LEU A 109 -3.97 10.57 -4.10
N LEU A 110 -5.10 10.14 -4.69
CA LEU A 110 -5.38 10.31 -6.13
C LEU A 110 -5.25 11.77 -6.60
N PRO A 111 -5.93 12.78 -6.00
CA PRO A 111 -5.81 14.16 -6.42
C PRO A 111 -4.38 14.71 -6.27
N LEU A 112 -3.64 14.26 -5.26
CA LEU A 112 -2.25 14.65 -5.05
C LEU A 112 -1.32 14.07 -6.12
N LEU A 113 -1.57 12.83 -6.55
CA LEU A 113 -0.82 12.20 -7.65
C LEU A 113 -1.12 12.86 -9.00
N GLU A 114 -2.35 13.30 -9.24
CA GLU A 114 -2.69 14.07 -10.44
C GLU A 114 -1.96 15.40 -10.47
N GLN A 115 -1.88 16.09 -9.35
CA GLN A 115 -1.10 17.33 -9.23
C GLN A 115 0.40 17.03 -9.43
N LEU A 116 0.94 16.03 -8.73
CA LEU A 116 2.36 15.67 -8.84
C LEU A 116 2.76 15.33 -10.28
N ARG A 117 1.90 14.63 -11.02
CA ARG A 117 2.12 14.28 -12.44
C ARG A 117 2.13 15.50 -13.35
N ARG A 118 1.28 16.51 -13.07
CA ARG A 118 1.28 17.78 -13.81
C ARG A 118 2.56 18.57 -13.57
N ASP A 119 2.97 18.67 -12.29
CA ASP A 119 4.10 19.49 -11.89
C ASP A 119 5.45 18.85 -12.22
N TYR A 120 5.50 17.51 -12.21
CA TYR A 120 6.73 16.72 -12.40
C TYR A 120 6.51 15.54 -13.36
N PRO A 121 6.38 15.79 -14.67
CA PRO A 121 6.02 14.75 -15.65
C PRO A 121 7.06 13.64 -15.82
N LEU A 122 8.31 13.86 -15.40
CA LEU A 122 9.38 12.86 -15.42
C LEU A 122 9.45 12.01 -14.14
N LEU A 123 8.59 12.28 -13.16
CA LEU A 123 8.49 11.52 -11.92
C LEU A 123 7.45 10.40 -12.06
N SER A 124 7.85 9.18 -11.80
CA SER A 124 6.94 8.01 -11.74
C SER A 124 6.63 7.67 -10.29
N VAL A 125 5.37 7.38 -9.99
CA VAL A 125 4.96 6.93 -8.65
C VAL A 125 4.28 5.58 -8.77
N GLY A 126 4.91 4.55 -8.15
CA GLY A 126 4.31 3.24 -7.96
C GLY A 126 3.56 3.21 -6.64
N VAL A 127 2.27 2.83 -6.65
CA VAL A 127 1.45 2.73 -5.45
C VAL A 127 1.10 1.27 -5.16
N THR A 128 1.28 0.86 -3.91
CA THR A 128 0.86 -0.45 -3.39
C THR A 128 -0.14 -0.25 -2.28
N THR A 129 -1.28 -0.92 -2.37
CA THR A 129 -2.28 -0.90 -1.29
C THR A 129 -2.11 -2.10 -0.37
N GLY A 130 -2.27 -1.86 0.95
CA GLY A 130 -2.15 -2.89 1.97
C GLY A 130 -2.55 -2.40 3.36
N ASN A 131 -2.41 -3.26 4.36
CA ASN A 131 -2.58 -2.85 5.74
C ASN A 131 -1.30 -2.17 6.28
N THR A 132 -1.44 -1.44 7.40
CA THR A 132 -0.33 -0.69 8.00
C THR A 132 0.88 -1.58 8.31
N LEU A 133 0.68 -2.78 8.84
CA LEU A 133 1.79 -3.67 9.23
C LEU A 133 2.60 -4.14 8.01
N ASP A 134 1.94 -4.53 6.92
CA ASP A 134 2.61 -4.97 5.70
C ASP A 134 3.35 -3.82 5.02
N ILE A 135 2.76 -2.62 5.03
CA ILE A 135 3.39 -1.42 4.48
C ILE A 135 4.63 -1.05 5.30
N VAL A 136 4.51 -1.01 6.63
CA VAL A 136 5.64 -0.70 7.52
C VAL A 136 6.77 -1.71 7.33
N ARG A 137 6.47 -3.01 7.29
CA ARG A 137 7.45 -4.05 6.98
C ARG A 137 8.14 -3.83 5.62
N ALA A 138 7.36 -3.48 4.59
CA ALA A 138 7.90 -3.21 3.26
C ALA A 138 8.83 -1.98 3.25
N ILE A 139 8.56 -0.96 4.08
CA ILE A 139 9.43 0.20 4.28
C ILE A 139 10.72 -0.22 5.01
N GLU A 140 10.62 -0.96 6.10
CA GLU A 140 11.80 -1.45 6.85
C GLU A 140 12.70 -2.34 5.98
N GLU A 141 12.11 -3.17 5.13
CA GLU A 141 12.81 -3.99 4.14
C GLU A 141 13.27 -3.20 2.90
N ASN A 142 13.06 -1.88 2.85
CA ASN A 142 13.37 -0.98 1.74
C ASN A 142 12.67 -1.34 0.41
N ARG A 143 11.56 -2.08 0.44
CA ARG A 143 10.72 -2.38 -0.74
C ARG A 143 9.80 -1.22 -1.11
N LEU A 144 9.52 -0.33 -0.17
CA LEU A 144 8.80 0.92 -0.36
C LEU A 144 9.67 2.09 0.12
N ASP A 145 9.57 3.21 -0.57
CA ASP A 145 10.27 4.44 -0.18
C ASP A 145 9.59 5.13 0.98
N MET A 146 8.26 5.10 1.00
CA MET A 146 7.44 5.73 2.02
C MET A 146 6.06 5.04 2.14
N GLY A 147 5.36 5.33 3.22
CA GLY A 147 3.99 4.90 3.43
C GLY A 147 3.12 6.03 3.96
N LEU A 148 1.86 6.05 3.56
CA LEU A 148 0.80 6.83 4.19
C LEU A 148 -0.10 5.85 4.96
N VAL A 149 0.07 5.79 6.27
CA VAL A 149 -0.48 4.72 7.12
C VAL A 149 -1.21 5.26 8.34
N THR A 150 -2.01 4.41 8.96
CA THR A 150 -2.71 4.72 10.21
C THR A 150 -1.81 4.50 11.42
N LEU A 151 -1.78 5.46 12.35
CA LEU A 151 -1.10 5.32 13.63
C LEU A 151 -1.94 4.48 14.63
N PRO A 152 -1.29 3.85 15.63
CA PRO A 152 0.13 3.88 15.90
C PRO A 152 0.94 2.93 15.00
N VAL A 153 2.18 3.32 14.71
CA VAL A 153 3.18 2.45 14.11
C VAL A 153 4.36 2.29 15.07
N SER A 154 4.99 1.12 15.05
CA SER A 154 6.16 0.82 15.86
C SER A 154 7.32 0.40 14.94
N GLY A 155 8.50 0.98 15.17
CA GLY A 155 9.72 0.66 14.44
C GLY A 155 10.86 1.57 14.94
N ARG A 156 12.04 1.00 15.18
CA ARG A 156 13.17 1.77 15.77
C ARG A 156 13.91 2.65 14.76
N ALA A 157 13.75 2.37 13.47
CA ALA A 157 14.48 3.04 12.39
C ALA A 157 13.52 3.76 11.44
N LEU A 158 12.33 4.15 11.93
CA LEU A 158 11.32 4.84 11.16
C LEU A 158 11.24 6.31 11.58
N ASP A 159 11.12 7.17 10.58
CA ASP A 159 10.68 8.55 10.71
C ASP A 159 9.17 8.58 10.48
N VAL A 160 8.44 9.12 11.45
CA VAL A 160 6.96 9.13 11.46
C VAL A 160 6.49 10.56 11.54
N MET A 161 5.84 11.04 10.50
CA MET A 161 5.32 12.39 10.38
C MET A 161 3.79 12.35 10.34
N PRO A 162 3.08 12.68 11.42
CA PRO A 162 1.63 12.84 11.41
C PRO A 162 1.20 13.89 10.39
N VAL A 163 0.15 13.60 9.62
CA VAL A 163 -0.32 14.52 8.55
C VAL A 163 -1.76 14.97 8.73
N MET A 164 -2.65 14.11 9.22
CA MET A 164 -4.04 14.48 9.47
C MET A 164 -4.73 13.55 10.44
N ASP A 165 -5.68 14.12 11.17
CA ASP A 165 -6.69 13.34 11.90
C ASP A 165 -7.88 13.09 10.99
N GLU A 166 -8.39 11.87 10.99
CA GLU A 166 -9.50 11.45 10.17
C GLU A 166 -10.64 10.91 11.03
N GLU A 167 -11.78 11.55 10.93
CA GLU A 167 -13.01 11.14 11.61
C GLU A 167 -13.64 9.95 10.90
N PHE A 168 -14.20 9.04 11.68
CA PHE A 168 -15.11 8.01 11.21
C PHE A 168 -16.54 8.43 11.43
N VAL A 169 -17.36 8.23 10.43
CA VAL A 169 -18.76 8.63 10.42
C VAL A 169 -19.69 7.45 10.25
N PHE A 170 -20.85 7.56 10.84
CA PHE A 170 -21.98 6.68 10.59
C PHE A 170 -22.56 6.98 9.20
N ILE A 171 -22.93 5.92 8.47
CA ILE A 171 -23.69 6.00 7.24
C ILE A 171 -24.87 5.01 7.27
N ALA A 172 -26.02 5.46 6.79
CA ALA A 172 -27.20 4.64 6.56
C ALA A 172 -27.92 5.11 5.27
N SER A 173 -28.89 4.34 4.78
CA SER A 173 -29.75 4.82 3.71
C SER A 173 -30.49 6.08 4.18
N ARG A 174 -30.63 7.07 3.29
CA ARG A 174 -31.37 8.31 3.59
C ARG A 174 -32.82 8.04 4.02
N GLU A 175 -33.45 7.00 3.51
CA GLU A 175 -34.80 6.59 3.87
C GLU A 175 -34.91 6.06 5.31
N GLN A 176 -33.80 5.58 5.88
CA GLN A 176 -33.74 5.02 7.23
C GLN A 176 -33.21 6.01 8.27
N GLN A 177 -32.94 7.26 7.88
CA GLN A 177 -32.30 8.26 8.78
C GLN A 177 -33.03 8.41 10.11
N ASP A 178 -34.35 8.47 10.11
CA ASP A 178 -35.17 8.69 11.30
C ASP A 178 -35.16 7.50 12.29
N ALA A 179 -34.70 6.33 11.85
CA ALA A 179 -34.54 5.16 12.72
C ALA A 179 -33.31 5.26 13.64
N PHE A 180 -32.37 6.15 13.32
CA PHE A 180 -31.09 6.30 14.03
C PHE A 180 -31.04 7.64 14.77
N ARG A 181 -31.56 7.66 16.00
CA ARG A 181 -31.62 8.88 16.83
C ARG A 181 -30.37 9.10 17.67
N GLU A 182 -29.73 8.01 18.08
CA GLU A 182 -28.51 7.99 18.89
C GLU A 182 -27.45 7.16 18.18
N LEU A 183 -26.24 7.69 18.10
CA LEU A 183 -25.12 7.07 17.39
C LEU A 183 -24.02 6.69 18.37
N THR A 184 -24.42 6.06 19.47
CA THR A 184 -23.55 5.49 20.50
C THR A 184 -23.33 4.00 20.23
N PRO A 185 -22.25 3.39 20.75
CA PRO A 185 -22.02 1.95 20.62
C PRO A 185 -23.20 1.12 21.10
N GLU A 186 -23.82 1.52 22.22
CA GLU A 186 -24.96 0.82 22.86
C GLU A 186 -26.23 0.88 22.00
N ALA A 187 -26.47 2.01 21.33
CA ALA A 187 -27.63 2.16 20.45
C ALA A 187 -27.43 1.42 19.11
N LEU A 188 -26.19 1.40 18.59
CA LEU A 188 -25.87 0.84 17.29
C LEU A 188 -25.68 -0.68 17.28
N HIS A 189 -25.29 -1.31 18.39
CA HIS A 189 -24.99 -2.75 18.41
C HIS A 189 -26.17 -3.65 18.06
N ALA A 190 -27.40 -3.21 18.34
CA ALA A 190 -28.62 -3.96 18.05
C ALA A 190 -29.10 -3.79 16.59
N GLN A 191 -28.46 -2.91 15.83
CA GLN A 191 -28.81 -2.60 14.45
C GLN A 191 -27.95 -3.43 13.46
N PRO A 192 -28.44 -3.72 12.26
CA PRO A 192 -27.69 -4.51 11.26
C PRO A 192 -26.48 -3.75 10.76
N LEU A 193 -25.29 -4.15 11.22
CA LEU A 193 -24.02 -3.55 10.84
C LEU A 193 -23.42 -4.26 9.63
N ILE A 194 -23.04 -3.50 8.62
CA ILE A 194 -22.20 -3.91 7.49
C ILE A 194 -20.78 -3.45 7.79
N ALA A 195 -19.89 -4.39 8.12
CA ALA A 195 -18.56 -4.09 8.61
C ALA A 195 -17.49 -4.30 7.53
N PHE A 196 -16.32 -3.71 7.75
CA PHE A 196 -15.10 -4.12 7.05
C PHE A 196 -14.71 -5.56 7.40
N GLU A 197 -14.01 -6.23 6.51
CA GLU A 197 -13.50 -7.58 6.72
C GLU A 197 -12.56 -7.67 7.94
N THR A 198 -12.55 -8.84 8.56
CA THR A 198 -11.66 -9.15 9.69
C THR A 198 -10.20 -9.05 9.23
N GLY A 199 -9.33 -8.49 10.08
CA GLY A 199 -7.91 -8.31 9.79
C GLY A 199 -7.56 -6.95 9.17
N SER A 200 -8.54 -6.15 8.73
CA SER A 200 -8.25 -4.78 8.32
C SER A 200 -8.06 -3.85 9.54
N GLY A 201 -7.14 -2.88 9.43
CA GLY A 201 -6.93 -1.88 10.49
C GLY A 201 -8.17 -1.04 10.78
N THR A 202 -8.99 -0.75 9.77
CA THR A 202 -10.28 -0.07 9.91
C THR A 202 -11.25 -0.89 10.76
N ARG A 203 -11.33 -2.21 10.52
CA ARG A 203 -12.16 -3.11 11.33
C ARG A 203 -11.70 -3.14 12.79
N ALA A 204 -10.40 -3.27 13.04
CA ALA A 204 -9.85 -3.28 14.39
C ALA A 204 -10.15 -1.99 15.17
N LEU A 205 -10.12 -0.83 14.49
CA LEU A 205 -10.46 0.46 15.08
C LEU A 205 -11.93 0.53 15.49
N ILE A 206 -12.83 0.08 14.62
CA ILE A 206 -14.28 0.06 14.90
C ILE A 206 -14.61 -0.95 16.01
N ASP A 207 -14.02 -2.15 15.97
CA ASP A 207 -14.16 -3.16 17.03
C ASP A 207 -13.71 -2.59 18.38
N GLY A 208 -12.58 -1.86 18.40
CA GLY A 208 -12.07 -1.20 19.61
C GLY A 208 -13.01 -0.13 20.15
N TRP A 209 -13.68 0.63 19.28
CA TRP A 209 -14.66 1.63 19.69
C TRP A 209 -15.87 1.02 20.39
N PHE A 210 -16.42 -0.08 19.87
CA PHE A 210 -17.50 -0.84 20.53
C PHE A 210 -17.01 -1.48 21.83
N ALA A 211 -15.84 -2.13 21.80
CA ALA A 211 -15.29 -2.84 22.96
C ALA A 211 -14.99 -1.90 24.14
N ALA A 212 -14.53 -0.67 23.89
CA ALA A 212 -14.28 0.34 24.91
C ALA A 212 -15.55 0.72 25.70
N HIS A 213 -16.74 0.45 25.16
CA HIS A 213 -18.04 0.67 25.78
C HIS A 213 -18.72 -0.64 26.25
N GLY A 214 -17.97 -1.74 26.32
CA GLY A 214 -18.48 -3.03 26.79
C GLY A 214 -19.41 -3.72 25.81
N VAL A 215 -19.45 -3.31 24.55
CA VAL A 215 -20.37 -3.81 23.53
C VAL A 215 -19.62 -4.73 22.55
N ALA A 216 -20.16 -5.91 22.32
CA ALA A 216 -19.66 -6.82 21.29
C ALA A 216 -20.31 -6.50 19.94
N MET A 217 -19.51 -6.39 18.89
CA MET A 217 -19.98 -6.15 17.54
C MET A 217 -20.36 -7.46 16.84
N ALA A 218 -21.55 -7.51 16.25
CA ALA A 218 -22.06 -8.66 15.49
C ALA A 218 -22.50 -8.21 14.09
N PRO A 219 -21.59 -8.12 13.11
CA PRO A 219 -21.93 -7.65 11.77
C PRO A 219 -22.76 -8.68 11.02
N VAL A 220 -23.79 -8.20 10.29
CA VAL A 220 -24.60 -9.02 9.39
C VAL A 220 -23.89 -9.30 8.05
N MET A 221 -22.95 -8.43 7.68
CA MET A 221 -22.08 -8.59 6.49
C MET A 221 -20.67 -8.12 6.79
N GLN A 222 -19.68 -8.73 6.09
CA GLN A 222 -18.29 -8.31 6.15
C GLN A 222 -17.75 -8.18 4.72
N LEU A 223 -17.21 -7.01 4.38
CA LEU A 223 -16.79 -6.68 3.02
C LEU A 223 -15.41 -6.00 3.04
N GLY A 224 -14.54 -6.37 2.09
CA GLY A 224 -13.20 -5.78 1.92
C GLY A 224 -13.17 -4.45 1.16
N SER A 225 -14.29 -4.03 0.57
CA SER A 225 -14.38 -2.82 -0.26
C SER A 225 -15.35 -1.81 0.33
N ILE A 226 -14.88 -0.59 0.57
CA ILE A 226 -15.71 0.51 1.06
C ILE A 226 -16.80 0.88 0.06
N GLU A 227 -16.55 0.76 -1.24
CA GLU A 227 -17.55 1.01 -2.27
C GLU A 227 -18.68 -0.03 -2.24
N ALA A 228 -18.34 -1.30 -1.98
CA ALA A 228 -19.35 -2.34 -1.77
C ALA A 228 -20.17 -2.04 -0.51
N ILE A 229 -19.52 -1.64 0.60
CA ILE A 229 -20.20 -1.24 1.84
C ILE A 229 -21.19 -0.10 1.56
N LYS A 230 -20.76 1.00 0.92
CA LYS A 230 -21.63 2.13 0.57
C LYS A 230 -22.85 1.70 -0.25
N ARG A 231 -22.66 0.80 -1.22
CA ARG A 231 -23.77 0.29 -2.04
C ARG A 231 -24.78 -0.55 -1.25
N MET A 232 -24.31 -1.42 -0.36
CA MET A 232 -25.20 -2.22 0.52
C MET A 232 -25.96 -1.35 1.50
N VAL A 233 -25.31 -0.32 2.05
CA VAL A 233 -25.95 0.66 2.92
C VAL A 233 -27.03 1.46 2.17
N ARG A 234 -26.74 1.93 0.95
CA ARG A 234 -27.75 2.62 0.08
C ARG A 234 -28.98 1.75 -0.18
N ALA A 235 -28.78 0.45 -0.33
CA ALA A 235 -29.86 -0.52 -0.54
C ALA A 235 -30.70 -0.79 0.73
N GLY A 236 -30.39 -0.14 1.85
CA GLY A 236 -31.13 -0.29 3.11
C GLY A 236 -30.87 -1.59 3.86
N LEU A 237 -29.75 -2.30 3.56
CA LEU A 237 -29.41 -3.59 4.17
C LEU A 237 -28.79 -3.46 5.56
N GLY A 238 -28.55 -2.24 6.02
CA GLY A 238 -27.97 -1.94 7.32
C GLY A 238 -27.24 -0.62 7.32
N TYR A 239 -26.53 -0.34 8.40
CA TYR A 239 -25.66 0.81 8.55
C TYR A 239 -24.18 0.40 8.47
N SER A 240 -23.30 1.39 8.32
CA SER A 240 -21.86 1.17 8.48
C SER A 240 -21.19 2.36 9.15
N ILE A 241 -19.95 2.16 9.59
CA ILE A 241 -19.04 3.18 10.09
C ILE A 241 -17.86 3.24 9.11
N VAL A 242 -17.64 4.40 8.50
CA VAL A 242 -16.64 4.58 7.45
C VAL A 242 -15.81 5.83 7.67
N PRO A 243 -14.58 5.91 7.13
CA PRO A 243 -13.80 7.16 7.13
C PRO A 243 -14.57 8.28 6.43
N ARG A 244 -14.57 9.48 6.99
CA ARG A 244 -15.29 10.66 6.44
C ARG A 244 -14.88 10.98 5.00
N MET A 245 -13.58 10.84 4.69
CA MET A 245 -13.09 11.09 3.33
C MET A 245 -13.80 10.25 2.26
N ALA A 246 -14.31 9.08 2.61
CA ALA A 246 -15.00 8.20 1.66
C ALA A 246 -16.43 8.64 1.30
N VAL A 247 -16.95 9.65 2.00
CA VAL A 247 -18.29 10.23 1.81
C VAL A 247 -18.22 11.76 1.82
N GLU A 248 -17.09 12.33 1.48
CA GLU A 248 -16.89 13.79 1.49
C GLU A 248 -17.47 14.45 0.24
N GLN A 249 -17.32 13.83 -0.92
CA GLN A 249 -17.85 14.33 -2.19
C GLN A 249 -19.35 14.07 -2.31
N ASP A 250 -20.09 14.97 -2.97
CA ASP A 250 -21.54 14.85 -3.12
C ASP A 250 -21.96 13.55 -3.81
N ALA A 251 -21.21 13.12 -4.83
CA ALA A 251 -21.46 11.85 -5.51
C ALA A 251 -21.35 10.64 -4.56
N ASP A 252 -20.46 10.70 -3.59
CA ASP A 252 -20.28 9.65 -2.59
C ASP A 252 -21.39 9.61 -1.54
N ARG A 253 -22.02 10.76 -1.28
CA ARG A 253 -23.14 10.90 -0.33
C ARG A 253 -24.50 10.58 -0.93
N GLU A 254 -24.61 10.50 -2.24
CA GLU A 254 -25.90 10.28 -2.90
C GLU A 254 -26.63 9.06 -2.29
N GLY A 255 -27.88 9.27 -1.85
CA GLY A 255 -28.69 8.23 -1.21
C GLY A 255 -28.29 7.82 0.22
N LEU A 256 -27.26 8.45 0.80
CA LEU A 256 -26.82 8.19 2.17
C LEU A 256 -27.15 9.35 3.09
N CYS A 257 -27.45 9.06 4.36
CA CYS A 257 -27.29 9.97 5.46
C CYS A 257 -25.89 9.75 6.08
N VAL A 258 -25.24 10.85 6.48
CA VAL A 258 -23.88 10.84 7.07
C VAL A 258 -23.93 11.65 8.35
N MET A 259 -23.58 11.03 9.47
CA MET A 259 -23.64 11.65 10.79
C MET A 259 -22.40 11.29 11.62
N SER A 260 -21.98 12.18 12.53
CA SER A 260 -20.88 11.92 13.45
C SER A 260 -21.29 10.96 14.56
N LEU A 261 -20.36 10.12 15.00
CA LEU A 261 -20.54 9.17 16.10
C LEU A 261 -20.41 9.86 17.45
N THR A 262 -21.01 9.28 18.47
CA THR A 262 -20.88 9.72 19.87
C THR A 262 -20.52 8.53 20.77
N PRO A 263 -19.32 8.52 21.40
CA PRO A 263 -18.23 9.49 21.21
C PRO A 263 -17.62 9.42 19.82
N MET A 264 -16.99 10.52 19.42
CA MET A 264 -16.29 10.60 18.12
C MET A 264 -15.23 9.49 17.99
N LEU A 265 -15.22 8.83 16.84
CA LEU A 265 -14.18 7.87 16.46
C LEU A 265 -13.27 8.52 15.42
N GLN A 266 -11.98 8.51 15.67
CA GLN A 266 -11.00 9.07 14.74
C GLN A 266 -9.73 8.22 14.70
N ARG A 267 -8.96 8.38 13.62
CA ARG A 267 -7.61 7.86 13.49
C ARG A 267 -6.68 8.96 13.02
N GLN A 268 -5.40 8.78 13.26
CA GLN A 268 -4.38 9.67 12.72
C GLN A 268 -3.66 8.98 11.57
N LEU A 269 -3.53 9.68 10.43
CA LEU A 269 -2.70 9.26 9.30
C LEU A 269 -1.32 9.91 9.42
N ALA A 270 -0.31 9.17 9.06
CA ALA A 270 1.08 9.61 9.06
C ALA A 270 1.82 9.16 7.81
N VAL A 271 2.74 10.00 7.36
CA VAL A 271 3.80 9.58 6.44
C VAL A 271 4.87 8.87 7.25
N VAL A 272 5.26 7.70 6.79
CA VAL A 272 6.31 6.87 7.41
C VAL A 272 7.37 6.54 6.37
N MET A 273 8.63 6.67 6.76
CA MET A 273 9.79 6.28 5.97
C MET A 273 10.93 5.80 6.86
N ARG A 274 11.97 5.23 6.28
CA ARG A 274 13.18 4.90 7.05
C ARG A 274 13.93 6.19 7.41
N GLN A 275 14.54 6.22 8.59
CA GLN A 275 15.36 7.36 9.06
C GLN A 275 16.61 7.59 8.20
N ASP A 276 17.18 6.52 7.62
CA ASP A 276 18.34 6.60 6.73
C ASP A 276 18.00 6.83 5.27
N LYS A 277 16.71 7.09 4.96
CA LYS A 277 16.24 7.31 3.58
C LYS A 277 16.72 8.67 3.06
N ILE A 278 17.42 8.65 1.94
CA ILE A 278 17.80 9.89 1.26
C ILE A 278 16.54 10.49 0.61
N LEU A 279 16.20 11.69 1.06
CA LEU A 279 15.05 12.44 0.52
C LEU A 279 15.37 12.93 -0.89
N SER A 280 14.85 12.23 -1.90
CA SER A 280 14.87 12.74 -3.27
C SER A 280 13.94 13.95 -3.39
N LYS A 281 14.18 14.80 -4.41
CA LYS A 281 13.30 15.95 -4.70
C LYS A 281 11.84 15.51 -4.91
N GLY A 282 11.62 14.35 -5.52
CA GLY A 282 10.30 13.78 -5.73
C GLY A 282 9.62 13.38 -4.43
N ILE A 283 10.32 12.67 -3.52
CA ILE A 283 9.78 12.32 -2.20
C ILE A 283 9.43 13.59 -1.41
N ALA A 284 10.33 14.58 -1.39
CA ALA A 284 10.09 15.85 -0.72
C ALA A 284 8.88 16.62 -1.32
N ALA A 285 8.68 16.55 -2.64
CA ALA A 285 7.51 17.14 -3.30
C ALA A 285 6.21 16.43 -2.88
N LEU A 286 6.19 15.10 -2.87
CA LEU A 286 5.03 14.32 -2.45
C LEU A 286 4.68 14.55 -0.98
N ILE A 287 5.68 14.58 -0.08
CA ILE A 287 5.47 14.87 1.34
C ILE A 287 4.81 16.25 1.52
N ARG A 288 5.30 17.27 0.84
CA ARG A 288 4.71 18.63 0.90
C ARG A 288 3.25 18.64 0.47
N LEU A 289 2.92 17.92 -0.60
CA LEU A 289 1.54 17.81 -1.08
C LEU A 289 0.63 17.10 -0.07
N VAL A 290 1.12 16.03 0.58
CA VAL A 290 0.36 15.29 1.60
C VAL A 290 0.15 16.14 2.86
N GLN A 291 1.15 16.96 3.26
CA GLN A 291 1.05 17.83 4.44
C GLN A 291 0.21 19.09 4.20
N HIS A 292 0.16 19.55 2.95
CA HIS A 292 -0.56 20.74 2.56
C HIS A 292 -1.40 20.44 1.31
N PRO A 293 -2.44 19.59 1.45
CA PRO A 293 -3.33 19.35 0.32
C PRO A 293 -3.94 20.67 -0.10
N SER A 294 -3.61 21.14 -1.32
CA SER A 294 -4.18 22.37 -1.89
C SER A 294 -5.69 22.21 -1.83
N GLY A 295 -6.36 23.08 -1.06
CA GLY A 295 -7.79 23.02 -0.87
C GLY A 295 -8.50 23.00 -2.23
N GLY A 296 -9.40 22.03 -2.40
CA GLY A 296 -10.32 21.99 -3.53
C GLY A 296 -11.35 23.11 -3.46
#